data_713d42b81008477fc72f055638c870db
#
_entry.id   713d42b81008477fc72f055638c870db
#
_cell.length_a   1.000
_cell.length_b   1.000
_cell.length_c   1.000
_cell.angle_alpha   90.00
_cell.angle_beta   90.00
_cell.angle_gamma   90.00
#
_symmetry.space_group_name_H-M   'P 1'
#
loop_
_entity.id
_entity.type
_entity.pdbx_description
1 polymer ?
#
loop_
_entity_poly.entity_id
_entity_poly.type
_entity_poly.pdbx_seq_one_letter_code
_entity_poly.pdbx_strand_id
1 'polypeptide(L)'
;MILAGDVGGTKVDLALCKFDKGQLLTVHEHRYHAKDFPGLVKVVEAFLDECKQSLGGPIDVRAACFGVPGPVRNGRLKLTNLPWMLDAVQLAGDLKIEHVFLINDLEANGYGIAELTPDQILVLSPGGPAAEGNRGLIAAGTGLGEAILVWDGKTYKPMASEGGHGDFAARNEDEIGLLRYLQKALGGRVSSERVISGIGLANVYAYCRDVKGLPEPQWLKDRMLAEDPNAVIGELGESGASELCVQALSMFISAYGAEAGNLALKILSAGGMYVGGGIAPKVLKKMQDGTFMKAFTDKGRLSDLLVQMPVRLILESRAALMGAAAYAEARAADIGGLSERAESVQLAPS
;
A
#
# COMPACT_ATOMS: atom_id res chain seq x y z
N MET A 1 22.26 3.23 -13.79
CA MET A 1 21.24 2.41 -13.12
C MET A 1 20.56 3.21 -12.01
N ILE A 2 19.36 2.81 -11.63
CA ILE A 2 18.62 3.32 -10.47
C ILE A 2 18.49 2.20 -9.44
N LEU A 3 18.75 2.50 -8.19
CA LEU A 3 18.50 1.60 -7.07
C LEU A 3 17.17 2.00 -6.41
N ALA A 4 16.25 1.06 -6.34
CA ALA A 4 14.98 1.24 -5.64
C ALA A 4 14.91 0.34 -4.41
N GLY A 5 14.26 0.81 -3.36
CA GLY A 5 14.00 0.01 -2.16
C GLY A 5 12.61 0.25 -1.59
N ASP A 6 11.99 -0.82 -1.12
CA ASP A 6 10.81 -0.81 -0.24
C ASP A 6 11.25 -1.36 1.12
N VAL A 7 11.36 -0.48 2.10
CA VAL A 7 11.95 -0.77 3.41
C VAL A 7 10.84 -0.92 4.44
N GLY A 8 10.38 -2.14 4.63
CA GLY A 8 9.42 -2.45 5.70
C GLY A 8 10.07 -2.77 7.04
N GLY A 9 9.25 -2.91 8.09
CA GLY A 9 9.74 -3.25 9.43
C GLY A 9 10.32 -4.67 9.57
N THR A 10 10.05 -5.57 8.63
CA THR A 10 10.48 -6.98 8.67
C THR A 10 11.29 -7.36 7.44
N LYS A 11 10.99 -6.77 6.30
CA LYS A 11 11.55 -7.09 4.99
C LYS A 11 12.04 -5.82 4.31
N VAL A 12 13.09 -5.96 3.52
CA VAL A 12 13.60 -4.92 2.62
C VAL A 12 13.65 -5.52 1.23
N ASP A 13 12.84 -4.97 0.34
CA ASP A 13 12.86 -5.34 -1.09
C ASP A 13 13.73 -4.32 -1.82
N LEU A 14 14.73 -4.80 -2.55
CA LEU A 14 15.61 -3.96 -3.36
C LEU A 14 15.52 -4.37 -4.82
N ALA A 15 15.58 -3.39 -5.72
CA ALA A 15 15.68 -3.61 -7.15
C ALA A 15 16.71 -2.68 -7.79
N LEU A 16 17.47 -3.23 -8.71
CA LEU A 16 18.30 -2.49 -9.64
C LEU A 16 17.52 -2.33 -10.94
N CYS A 17 17.27 -1.09 -11.32
CA CYS A 17 16.40 -0.74 -12.43
C CYS A 17 17.12 0.10 -13.48
N LYS A 18 16.62 0.05 -14.69
CA LYS A 18 16.94 0.97 -15.78
C LYS A 18 15.67 1.43 -16.48
N PHE A 19 15.74 2.59 -17.10
CA PHE A 19 14.69 3.06 -18.00
C PHE A 19 15.15 2.91 -19.44
N ASP A 20 14.33 2.25 -20.25
CA ASP A 20 14.54 2.13 -21.69
C ASP A 20 13.30 2.66 -22.41
N LYS A 21 13.49 3.70 -23.25
CA LYS A 21 12.42 4.38 -23.97
C LYS A 21 11.23 4.79 -23.07
N GLY A 22 11.53 5.21 -21.84
CA GLY A 22 10.51 5.61 -20.87
C GLY A 22 9.89 4.47 -20.06
N GLN A 23 10.20 3.21 -20.36
CA GLN A 23 9.72 2.04 -19.60
C GLN A 23 10.69 1.65 -18.49
N LEU A 24 10.15 1.39 -17.31
CA LEU A 24 10.88 0.85 -16.19
C LEU A 24 11.17 -0.64 -16.42
N LEU A 25 12.45 -1.01 -16.38
CA LEU A 25 12.90 -2.40 -16.48
C LEU A 25 13.67 -2.78 -15.21
N THR A 26 13.20 -3.80 -14.51
CA THR A 26 13.93 -4.41 -13.40
C THR A 26 15.04 -5.31 -13.95
N VAL A 27 16.27 -5.04 -13.55
CA VAL A 27 17.47 -5.80 -13.97
C VAL A 27 17.80 -6.90 -12.98
N HIS A 28 17.65 -6.60 -11.69
CA HIS A 28 17.86 -7.54 -10.59
C HIS A 28 16.98 -7.12 -9.43
N GLU A 29 16.43 -8.08 -8.68
CA GLU A 29 15.68 -7.82 -7.46
C GLU A 29 15.95 -8.89 -6.41
N HIS A 30 15.93 -8.49 -5.14
CA HIS A 30 16.10 -9.41 -4.03
C HIS A 30 15.36 -8.91 -2.78
N ARG A 31 14.86 -9.84 -1.99
CA ARG A 31 14.20 -9.58 -0.71
C ARG A 31 15.04 -10.06 0.46
N TYR A 32 15.32 -9.15 1.39
CA TYR A 32 16.08 -9.42 2.61
C TYR A 32 15.18 -9.40 3.84
N HIS A 33 15.59 -10.13 4.90
CA HIS A 33 15.01 -9.95 6.22
C HIS A 33 15.77 -8.83 6.94
N ALA A 34 15.06 -7.76 7.31
CA ALA A 34 15.66 -6.57 7.90
C ALA A 34 16.47 -6.87 9.19
N LYS A 35 16.02 -7.82 10.01
CA LYS A 35 16.68 -8.24 11.26
C LYS A 35 18.06 -8.85 11.07
N ASP A 36 18.38 -9.35 9.87
CA ASP A 36 19.67 -10.00 9.59
C ASP A 36 20.79 -8.97 9.35
N PHE A 37 20.45 -7.68 9.34
CA PHE A 37 21.37 -6.59 9.04
C PHE A 37 21.34 -5.49 10.12
N PRO A 38 22.50 -4.86 10.42
CA PRO A 38 22.57 -3.78 11.41
C PRO A 38 22.01 -2.44 10.91
N GLY A 39 21.76 -2.29 9.59
CA GLY A 39 21.28 -1.06 8.96
C GLY A 39 21.12 -1.20 7.47
N LEU A 40 20.42 -0.23 6.85
CA LEU A 40 20.11 -0.23 5.43
C LEU A 40 21.36 -0.25 4.55
N VAL A 41 22.44 0.43 4.93
CA VAL A 41 23.71 0.44 4.19
C VAL A 41 24.20 -0.99 3.93
N LYS A 42 24.16 -1.86 4.95
CA LYS A 42 24.64 -3.24 4.83
C LYS A 42 23.72 -4.12 3.97
N VAL A 43 22.43 -3.85 3.96
CA VAL A 43 21.48 -4.50 3.03
C VAL A 43 21.82 -4.11 1.59
N VAL A 44 22.03 -2.82 1.34
CA VAL A 44 22.35 -2.30 0.00
C VAL A 44 23.72 -2.80 -0.49
N GLU A 45 24.73 -2.81 0.36
CA GLU A 45 26.05 -3.37 0.02
C GLU A 45 25.94 -4.84 -0.43
N ALA A 46 25.23 -5.67 0.35
CA ALA A 46 25.01 -7.08 0.01
C ALA A 46 24.29 -7.22 -1.33
N PHE A 47 23.24 -6.42 -1.55
CA PHE A 47 22.50 -6.41 -2.81
C PHE A 47 23.37 -6.00 -4.01
N LEU A 48 24.16 -4.94 -3.88
CA LEU A 48 25.04 -4.48 -4.97
C LEU A 48 26.15 -5.51 -5.28
N ASP A 49 26.63 -6.25 -4.29
CA ASP A 49 27.60 -7.32 -4.50
C ASP A 49 26.96 -8.53 -5.24
N GLU A 50 25.73 -8.90 -4.91
CA GLU A 50 24.95 -9.89 -5.68
C GLU A 50 24.74 -9.43 -7.13
N CYS A 51 24.36 -8.16 -7.33
CA CYS A 51 24.20 -7.60 -8.66
C CYS A 51 25.51 -7.65 -9.49
N LYS A 52 26.66 -7.31 -8.89
CA LYS A 52 27.98 -7.39 -9.57
C LYS A 52 28.30 -8.82 -10.03
N GLN A 53 28.00 -9.80 -9.16
CA GLN A 53 28.22 -11.21 -9.48
C GLN A 53 27.29 -11.67 -10.60
N SER A 54 26.01 -11.32 -10.52
CA SER A 54 25.00 -11.71 -11.51
C SER A 54 25.21 -11.08 -12.89
N LEU A 55 25.63 -9.80 -12.93
CA LEU A 55 25.78 -9.03 -14.17
C LEU A 55 27.20 -9.05 -14.73
N GLY A 56 28.14 -9.62 -13.98
CA GLY A 56 29.53 -9.85 -14.48
C GLY A 56 30.37 -8.57 -14.55
N GLY A 57 30.08 -7.52 -13.79
CA GLY A 57 30.84 -6.28 -13.83
C GLY A 57 30.44 -5.23 -12.81
N PRO A 58 31.17 -4.10 -12.79
CA PRO A 58 30.85 -2.99 -11.89
C PRO A 58 29.49 -2.39 -12.25
N ILE A 59 28.78 -1.94 -11.21
CA ILE A 59 27.47 -1.32 -11.35
C ILE A 59 27.61 0.16 -11.01
N ASP A 60 27.24 1.00 -11.95
CA ASP A 60 27.14 2.43 -11.77
C ASP A 60 25.69 2.78 -11.40
N VAL A 61 25.46 3.18 -10.13
CA VAL A 61 24.16 3.60 -9.60
C VAL A 61 24.17 5.12 -9.53
N ARG A 62 23.41 5.78 -10.42
CA ARG A 62 23.31 7.23 -10.49
C ARG A 62 22.46 7.80 -9.35
N ALA A 63 21.35 7.13 -9.02
CA ALA A 63 20.44 7.57 -7.96
C ALA A 63 19.79 6.37 -7.28
N ALA A 64 19.38 6.61 -6.03
CA ALA A 64 18.61 5.65 -5.24
C ALA A 64 17.41 6.32 -4.57
N CYS A 65 16.31 5.57 -4.43
CA CYS A 65 15.18 5.98 -3.61
C CYS A 65 14.67 4.81 -2.78
N PHE A 66 14.38 5.09 -1.52
CA PHE A 66 13.84 4.11 -0.60
C PHE A 66 12.47 4.58 -0.08
N GLY A 67 11.41 3.80 -0.37
CA GLY A 67 10.11 3.91 0.28
C GLY A 67 10.22 3.39 1.71
N VAL A 68 9.81 4.18 2.69
CA VAL A 68 10.00 3.88 4.12
C VAL A 68 8.71 4.12 4.90
N PRO A 69 8.38 3.31 5.93
CA PRO A 69 7.17 3.48 6.71
C PRO A 69 7.27 4.69 7.64
N GLY A 70 6.32 5.60 7.53
CA GLY A 70 6.21 6.79 8.37
C GLY A 70 6.67 8.10 7.72
N PRO A 71 6.57 9.22 8.46
CA PRO A 71 6.80 10.55 7.91
C PRO A 71 8.30 10.85 7.73
N VAL A 72 8.72 11.06 6.50
CA VAL A 72 10.07 11.56 6.18
C VAL A 72 10.10 13.08 6.34
N ARG A 73 11.02 13.57 7.17
CA ARG A 73 11.21 15.00 7.39
C ARG A 73 12.64 15.41 7.05
N ASN A 74 12.78 16.32 6.09
CA ASN A 74 14.09 16.80 5.63
C ASN A 74 15.07 15.66 5.27
N GLY A 75 14.55 14.61 4.58
CA GLY A 75 15.35 13.45 4.20
C GLY A 75 15.75 12.53 5.35
N ARG A 76 15.07 12.60 6.49
CA ARG A 76 15.38 11.81 7.70
C ARG A 76 14.17 11.13 8.27
N LEU A 77 14.39 9.93 8.82
CA LEU A 77 13.37 9.12 9.48
C LEU A 77 14.03 8.20 10.52
N LYS A 78 13.38 8.01 11.66
CA LYS A 78 13.65 6.91 12.58
C LYS A 78 12.57 5.85 12.41
N LEU A 79 12.95 4.64 12.04
CA LEU A 79 12.01 3.53 11.91
C LEU A 79 11.46 3.14 13.29
N THR A 80 10.16 2.89 13.37
CA THR A 80 9.50 2.51 14.63
C THR A 80 9.76 1.05 15.01
N ASN A 81 9.89 0.17 14.02
CA ASN A 81 9.99 -1.27 14.20
C ASN A 81 11.42 -1.82 14.05
N LEU A 82 12.36 -0.96 13.73
CA LEU A 82 13.79 -1.27 13.59
C LEU A 82 14.61 -0.18 14.27
N PRO A 83 15.79 -0.50 14.83
CA PRO A 83 16.65 0.50 15.48
C PRO A 83 17.39 1.41 14.47
N TRP A 84 16.89 1.48 13.23
CA TRP A 84 17.57 2.21 12.17
C TRP A 84 17.14 3.67 12.14
N MET A 85 18.14 4.55 12.08
CA MET A 85 17.99 5.96 11.71
C MET A 85 18.42 6.09 10.26
N LEU A 86 17.55 6.57 9.41
CA LEU A 86 17.85 6.81 8.00
C LEU A 86 18.00 8.31 7.76
N ASP A 87 19.08 8.66 7.06
CA ASP A 87 19.40 10.03 6.63
C ASP A 87 19.90 9.94 5.18
N ALA A 88 19.18 10.57 4.26
CA ALA A 88 19.47 10.50 2.83
C ALA A 88 20.88 11.00 2.48
N VAL A 89 21.36 12.05 3.17
CA VAL A 89 22.71 12.62 2.94
C VAL A 89 23.79 11.66 3.41
N GLN A 90 23.59 11.06 4.60
CA GLN A 90 24.52 10.06 5.12
C GLN A 90 24.55 8.82 4.23
N LEU A 91 23.37 8.31 3.81
CA LEU A 91 23.25 7.17 2.91
C LEU A 91 23.96 7.42 1.57
N ALA A 92 23.86 8.63 1.01
CA ALA A 92 24.55 9.01 -0.22
C ALA A 92 26.07 8.90 -0.05
N GLY A 93 26.61 9.42 1.08
CA GLY A 93 28.04 9.32 1.40
C GLY A 93 28.53 7.89 1.63
N ASP A 94 27.80 7.12 2.45
CA ASP A 94 28.17 5.75 2.82
C ASP A 94 28.11 4.79 1.61
N LEU A 95 27.10 4.94 0.76
CA LEU A 95 26.89 4.11 -0.45
C LEU A 95 27.66 4.61 -1.68
N LYS A 96 28.21 5.82 -1.62
CA LYS A 96 28.84 6.51 -2.76
C LYS A 96 27.92 6.65 -3.97
N ILE A 97 26.65 6.92 -3.71
CA ILE A 97 25.62 7.20 -4.71
C ILE A 97 25.35 8.70 -4.67
N GLU A 98 25.42 9.38 -5.82
CA GLU A 98 25.34 10.84 -5.91
C GLU A 98 24.02 11.38 -5.34
N HIS A 99 22.91 10.71 -5.68
CA HIS A 99 21.57 11.16 -5.25
C HIS A 99 20.85 10.02 -4.54
N VAL A 100 20.56 10.22 -3.25
CA VAL A 100 19.75 9.29 -2.45
C VAL A 100 18.53 10.02 -1.91
N PHE A 101 17.36 9.40 -2.08
CA PHE A 101 16.08 9.92 -1.64
C PHE A 101 15.40 8.97 -0.65
N LEU A 102 14.70 9.54 0.32
CA LEU A 102 13.77 8.83 1.18
C LEU A 102 12.38 9.42 0.97
N ILE A 103 11.40 8.58 0.70
CA ILE A 103 9.98 8.96 0.60
C ILE A 103 9.14 8.00 1.44
N ASN A 104 7.93 8.41 1.79
CA ASN A 104 7.02 7.50 2.47
C ASN A 104 6.64 6.32 1.55
N ASP A 105 6.37 5.13 2.14
CA ASP A 105 6.01 3.90 1.40
C ASP A 105 4.73 4.05 0.57
N LEU A 106 3.71 4.76 1.07
CA LEU A 106 2.49 5.06 0.32
C LEU A 106 2.71 6.11 -0.77
N GLU A 107 3.62 7.06 -0.53
CA GLU A 107 4.06 8.00 -1.56
C GLU A 107 4.75 7.24 -2.70
N ALA A 108 5.65 6.29 -2.37
CA ALA A 108 6.26 5.40 -3.34
C ALA A 108 5.21 4.60 -4.13
N ASN A 109 4.24 3.98 -3.44
CA ASN A 109 3.11 3.32 -4.10
C ASN A 109 2.37 4.25 -5.07
N GLY A 110 2.14 5.50 -4.67
CA GLY A 110 1.49 6.51 -5.50
C GLY A 110 2.24 6.80 -6.80
N TYR A 111 3.57 6.93 -6.75
CA TYR A 111 4.41 7.04 -7.96
C TYR A 111 4.37 5.75 -8.79
N GLY A 112 4.29 4.59 -8.15
CA GLY A 112 4.23 3.29 -8.81
C GLY A 112 2.98 3.08 -9.66
N ILE A 113 1.86 3.73 -9.32
CA ILE A 113 0.61 3.62 -10.10
C ILE A 113 0.83 4.00 -11.58
N ALA A 114 1.70 4.96 -11.86
CA ALA A 114 2.00 5.40 -13.22
C ALA A 114 2.82 4.37 -14.03
N GLU A 115 3.48 3.44 -13.36
CA GLU A 115 4.32 2.40 -13.95
C GLU A 115 3.56 1.06 -14.15
N LEU A 116 2.30 0.98 -13.69
CA LEU A 116 1.50 -0.24 -13.79
C LEU A 116 0.95 -0.44 -15.20
N THR A 117 1.00 -1.68 -15.65
CA THR A 117 0.36 -2.12 -16.89
C THR A 117 -1.11 -2.49 -16.63
N PRO A 118 -1.98 -2.48 -17.66
CA PRO A 118 -3.40 -2.79 -17.49
C PRO A 118 -3.70 -4.14 -16.86
N ASP A 119 -2.87 -5.16 -17.09
CA ASP A 119 -3.00 -6.50 -16.50
C ASP A 119 -2.61 -6.56 -15.01
N GLN A 120 -1.94 -5.54 -14.51
CA GLN A 120 -1.60 -5.39 -13.09
C GLN A 120 -2.68 -4.65 -12.29
N ILE A 121 -3.79 -4.30 -12.94
CA ILE A 121 -4.89 -3.53 -12.35
C ILE A 121 -6.22 -4.26 -12.60
N LEU A 122 -6.96 -4.52 -11.53
CA LEU A 122 -8.33 -5.02 -11.61
C LEU A 122 -9.32 -3.86 -11.43
N VAL A 123 -10.22 -3.66 -12.39
CA VAL A 123 -11.27 -2.65 -12.27
C VAL A 123 -12.42 -3.21 -11.43
N LEU A 124 -12.65 -2.64 -10.24
CA LEU A 124 -13.80 -2.95 -9.39
C LEU A 124 -15.04 -2.17 -9.82
N SER A 125 -14.85 -0.93 -10.27
CA SER A 125 -15.88 -0.10 -10.89
C SER A 125 -15.24 0.81 -11.93
N PRO A 126 -15.78 0.87 -13.15
CA PRO A 126 -15.27 1.79 -14.18
C PRO A 126 -15.58 3.26 -13.86
N GLY A 127 -16.56 3.54 -12.99
CA GLY A 127 -17.07 4.87 -12.76
C GLY A 127 -17.87 5.44 -13.94
N GLY A 128 -18.02 6.76 -13.95
CA GLY A 128 -18.58 7.53 -15.05
C GLY A 128 -17.55 7.86 -16.15
N PRO A 129 -17.86 8.81 -17.03
CA PRO A 129 -16.91 9.33 -18.00
C PRO A 129 -15.62 9.77 -17.33
N ALA A 130 -14.48 9.51 -17.96
CA ALA A 130 -13.17 9.87 -17.42
C ALA A 130 -13.15 11.35 -17.03
N ALA A 131 -12.84 11.62 -15.78
CA ALA A 131 -12.72 12.97 -15.24
C ALA A 131 -11.29 13.20 -14.75
N GLU A 132 -10.76 14.40 -15.05
CA GLU A 132 -9.53 14.86 -14.43
C GLU A 132 -9.81 15.22 -12.97
N GLY A 133 -8.85 14.97 -12.11
CA GLY A 133 -8.96 15.29 -10.69
C GLY A 133 -8.05 14.42 -9.84
N ASN A 134 -8.08 14.69 -8.53
CA ASN A 134 -7.28 13.94 -7.59
C ASN A 134 -7.60 12.44 -7.64
N ARG A 135 -6.60 11.64 -7.30
CA ARG A 135 -6.74 10.20 -7.06
C ARG A 135 -6.46 9.89 -5.60
N GLY A 136 -7.14 8.89 -5.06
CA GLY A 136 -6.82 8.36 -3.74
C GLY A 136 -6.16 6.99 -3.84
N LEU A 137 -5.30 6.69 -2.89
CA LEU A 137 -4.74 5.37 -2.68
C LEU A 137 -5.01 4.96 -1.23
N ILE A 138 -5.60 3.78 -1.05
CA ILE A 138 -5.79 3.16 0.26
C ILE A 138 -5.24 1.75 0.21
N ALA A 139 -4.41 1.36 1.17
CA ALA A 139 -3.66 0.12 1.14
C ALA A 139 -3.71 -0.61 2.49
N ALA A 140 -4.44 -1.72 2.54
CA ALA A 140 -4.48 -2.60 3.71
C ALA A 140 -3.41 -3.70 3.61
N GLY A 141 -2.53 -3.71 4.60
CA GLY A 141 -1.46 -4.69 4.76
C GLY A 141 -1.28 -5.02 6.24
N THR A 142 -0.06 -4.98 6.77
CA THR A 142 0.20 -5.07 8.23
C THR A 142 -0.52 -3.93 8.96
N GLY A 143 -0.49 -2.73 8.38
CA GLY A 143 -1.26 -1.56 8.78
C GLY A 143 -2.24 -1.11 7.70
N LEU A 144 -2.78 0.11 7.85
CA LEU A 144 -3.61 0.80 6.87
C LEU A 144 -2.93 2.09 6.44
N GLY A 145 -2.51 2.15 5.18
CA GLY A 145 -1.96 3.35 4.59
C GLY A 145 -2.97 4.07 3.71
N GLU A 146 -2.88 5.40 3.68
CA GLU A 146 -3.65 6.27 2.80
C GLU A 146 -2.74 7.31 2.17
N ALA A 147 -2.93 7.58 0.90
CA ALA A 147 -2.23 8.64 0.20
C ALA A 147 -3.15 9.36 -0.78
N ILE A 148 -2.78 10.59 -1.08
CA ILE A 148 -3.48 11.46 -2.02
C ILE A 148 -2.56 11.69 -3.21
N LEU A 149 -3.07 11.51 -4.42
CA LEU A 149 -2.37 11.88 -5.64
C LEU A 149 -3.03 13.16 -6.17
N VAL A 150 -2.39 14.28 -5.90
CA VAL A 150 -2.90 15.59 -6.31
C VAL A 150 -2.68 15.77 -7.81
N TRP A 151 -3.74 16.10 -8.53
CA TRP A 151 -3.68 16.45 -9.93
C TRP A 151 -3.35 17.93 -10.09
N ASP A 152 -2.25 18.27 -10.74
CA ASP A 152 -1.82 19.66 -10.97
C ASP A 152 -2.19 20.20 -12.36
N GLY A 153 -3.02 19.46 -13.11
CA GLY A 153 -3.39 19.76 -14.49
C GLY A 153 -2.47 19.11 -15.53
N LYS A 154 -1.41 18.41 -15.11
CA LYS A 154 -0.40 17.79 -15.98
C LYS A 154 0.04 16.41 -15.47
N THR A 155 0.34 16.33 -14.17
CA THR A 155 0.88 15.15 -13.54
C THR A 155 0.26 14.91 -12.16
N TYR A 156 0.36 13.69 -11.66
CA TYR A 156 -0.02 13.36 -10.30
C TYR A 156 1.18 13.52 -9.36
N LYS A 157 0.94 14.22 -8.25
CA LYS A 157 1.91 14.38 -7.16
C LYS A 157 1.42 13.61 -5.94
N PRO A 158 1.98 12.44 -5.65
CA PRO A 158 1.65 11.70 -4.44
C PRO A 158 2.01 12.49 -3.20
N MET A 159 1.11 12.46 -2.22
CA MET A 159 1.27 13.03 -0.89
C MET A 159 0.91 11.96 0.12
N ALA A 160 1.85 11.62 0.99
CA ALA A 160 1.61 10.72 2.11
C ALA A 160 0.64 11.32 3.11
N SER A 161 -0.13 10.48 3.78
CA SER A 161 -0.93 10.84 4.94
C SER A 161 -0.85 9.74 6.01
N GLU A 162 -1.27 10.07 7.21
CA GLU A 162 -1.49 9.10 8.29
C GLU A 162 -3.01 8.86 8.49
N GLY A 163 -3.75 8.89 7.37
CA GLY A 163 -5.22 8.78 7.37
C GLY A 163 -5.75 7.49 7.97
N GLY A 164 -5.04 6.36 7.80
CA GLY A 164 -5.39 5.09 8.43
C GLY A 164 -5.42 5.12 9.95
N HIS A 165 -4.74 6.08 10.57
CA HIS A 165 -4.81 6.36 12.00
C HIS A 165 -5.99 7.26 12.39
N GLY A 166 -6.82 7.71 11.44
CA GLY A 166 -8.10 8.38 11.73
C GLY A 166 -9.05 7.49 12.53
N ASP A 167 -10.06 8.09 13.18
CA ASP A 167 -11.00 7.34 14.00
C ASP A 167 -11.90 6.45 13.13
N PHE A 168 -12.16 5.22 13.59
CA PHE A 168 -13.06 4.30 12.92
C PHE A 168 -14.51 4.82 12.98
N ALA A 169 -15.11 5.06 11.82
CA ALA A 169 -16.46 5.57 11.67
C ALA A 169 -17.47 4.40 11.54
N ALA A 170 -17.99 3.90 12.65
CA ALA A 170 -19.00 2.84 12.67
C ALA A 170 -20.33 3.32 12.05
N ARG A 171 -20.93 2.53 11.13
CA ARG A 171 -22.09 2.90 10.30
C ARG A 171 -23.39 2.15 10.64
N ASN A 172 -23.27 1.01 11.31
CA ASN A 172 -24.39 0.12 11.65
C ASN A 172 -24.17 -0.54 13.02
N GLU A 173 -25.18 -1.26 13.52
CA GLU A 173 -25.14 -1.87 14.85
C GLU A 173 -23.97 -2.88 15.01
N ASP A 174 -23.63 -3.65 13.99
CA ASP A 174 -22.49 -4.56 14.04
C ASP A 174 -21.17 -3.81 14.18
N GLU A 175 -20.98 -2.72 13.43
CA GLU A 175 -19.78 -1.89 13.52
C GLU A 175 -19.72 -1.08 14.82
N ILE A 176 -20.87 -0.63 15.34
CA ILE A 176 -20.97 0.00 16.68
C ILE A 176 -20.59 -1.02 17.77
N GLY A 177 -21.06 -2.27 17.65
CA GLY A 177 -20.69 -3.36 18.53
C GLY A 177 -19.19 -3.66 18.49
N LEU A 178 -18.61 -3.73 17.28
CA LEU A 178 -17.18 -3.90 17.06
C LEU A 178 -16.38 -2.75 17.69
N LEU A 179 -16.81 -1.50 17.47
CA LEU A 179 -16.17 -0.32 18.06
C LEU A 179 -16.13 -0.42 19.60
N ARG A 180 -17.26 -0.74 20.23
CA ARG A 180 -17.34 -0.91 21.69
C ARG A 180 -16.45 -2.04 22.20
N TYR A 181 -16.42 -3.17 21.48
CA TYR A 181 -15.55 -4.30 21.80
C TYR A 181 -14.06 -3.90 21.75
N LEU A 182 -13.66 -3.22 20.70
CA LEU A 182 -12.27 -2.77 20.53
C LEU A 182 -11.89 -1.64 21.51
N GLN A 183 -12.78 -0.72 21.81
CA GLN A 183 -12.54 0.31 22.83
C GLN A 183 -12.22 -0.32 24.19
N LYS A 184 -12.95 -1.38 24.56
CA LYS A 184 -12.68 -2.13 25.81
C LYS A 184 -11.36 -2.87 25.74
N ALA A 185 -11.06 -3.55 24.63
CA ALA A 185 -9.85 -4.34 24.45
C ALA A 185 -8.58 -3.49 24.39
N LEU A 186 -8.65 -2.30 23.75
CA LEU A 186 -7.50 -1.42 23.51
C LEU A 186 -7.36 -0.29 24.56
N GLY A 187 -8.34 -0.17 25.46
CA GLY A 187 -8.34 0.85 26.51
C GLY A 187 -8.67 2.27 26.02
N GLY A 188 -9.41 2.43 24.92
CA GLY A 188 -9.79 3.76 24.45
C GLY A 188 -10.08 3.88 22.96
N ARG A 189 -9.36 4.74 22.29
CA ARG A 189 -9.56 5.11 20.88
C ARG A 189 -9.33 3.94 19.91
N VAL A 190 -10.15 3.84 18.86
CA VAL A 190 -10.03 2.86 17.78
C VAL A 190 -9.81 3.59 16.46
N SER A 191 -8.68 3.38 15.82
CA SER A 191 -8.41 3.89 14.47
C SER A 191 -8.99 2.97 13.39
N SER A 192 -9.15 3.48 12.16
CA SER A 192 -9.54 2.69 10.99
C SER A 192 -8.60 1.50 10.78
N GLU A 193 -7.30 1.65 11.01
CA GLU A 193 -6.32 0.57 10.95
C GLU A 193 -6.63 -0.60 11.91
N ARG A 194 -7.21 -0.34 13.08
CA ARG A 194 -7.59 -1.40 14.03
C ARG A 194 -8.74 -2.28 13.54
N VAL A 195 -9.37 -1.90 12.42
CA VAL A 195 -10.42 -2.65 11.74
C VAL A 195 -9.99 -3.08 10.34
N ILE A 196 -9.22 -2.22 9.63
CA ILE A 196 -8.89 -2.38 8.21
C ILE A 196 -7.37 -2.59 8.07
N SER A 197 -6.90 -3.73 8.52
CA SER A 197 -5.50 -4.17 8.39
C SER A 197 -5.42 -5.66 8.71
N GLY A 198 -4.24 -6.28 8.66
CA GLY A 198 -4.07 -7.66 9.13
C GLY A 198 -4.44 -7.83 10.60
N ILE A 199 -4.01 -6.90 11.46
CA ILE A 199 -4.44 -6.86 12.87
C ILE A 199 -5.94 -6.62 12.96
N GLY A 200 -6.48 -5.75 12.10
CA GLY A 200 -7.90 -5.42 12.03
C GLY A 200 -8.77 -6.63 11.66
N LEU A 201 -8.36 -7.43 10.69
CA LEU A 201 -9.10 -8.64 10.31
C LEU A 201 -9.18 -9.64 11.47
N ALA A 202 -8.08 -9.83 12.20
CA ALA A 202 -8.07 -10.66 13.42
C ALA A 202 -8.97 -10.08 14.52
N ASN A 203 -9.02 -8.76 14.68
CA ASN A 203 -9.92 -8.09 15.64
C ASN A 203 -11.39 -8.28 15.27
N VAL A 204 -11.75 -8.15 14.00
CA VAL A 204 -13.11 -8.40 13.50
C VAL A 204 -13.51 -9.86 13.71
N TYR A 205 -12.59 -10.80 13.43
CA TYR A 205 -12.80 -12.21 13.69
C TYR A 205 -13.08 -12.48 15.18
N ALA A 206 -12.25 -11.92 16.07
CA ALA A 206 -12.43 -12.07 17.52
C ALA A 206 -13.80 -11.49 17.98
N TYR A 207 -14.20 -10.35 17.46
CA TYR A 207 -15.54 -9.78 17.74
C TYR A 207 -16.67 -10.71 17.28
N CYS A 208 -16.57 -11.27 16.08
CA CYS A 208 -17.56 -12.20 15.56
C CYS A 208 -17.68 -13.47 16.42
N ARG A 209 -16.55 -13.97 16.92
CA ARG A 209 -16.52 -15.12 17.82
C ARG A 209 -17.06 -14.78 19.21
N ASP A 210 -16.52 -13.72 19.85
CA ASP A 210 -16.71 -13.45 21.28
C ASP A 210 -18.03 -12.73 21.61
N VAL A 211 -18.51 -11.89 20.69
CA VAL A 211 -19.70 -11.05 20.89
C VAL A 211 -20.88 -11.55 20.07
N LYS A 212 -20.67 -11.86 18.78
CA LYS A 212 -21.75 -12.43 17.95
C LYS A 212 -22.01 -13.91 18.24
N GLY A 213 -21.11 -14.59 18.97
CA GLY A 213 -21.25 -15.98 19.37
C GLY A 213 -21.15 -16.98 18.23
N LEU A 214 -20.49 -16.61 17.13
CA LEU A 214 -20.31 -17.53 16.01
C LEU A 214 -19.35 -18.67 16.40
N PRO A 215 -19.64 -19.91 16.01
CA PRO A 215 -18.89 -21.07 16.47
C PRO A 215 -17.47 -21.10 15.89
N GLU A 216 -16.50 -21.37 16.75
CA GLU A 216 -15.11 -21.64 16.40
C GLU A 216 -14.78 -23.10 16.73
N PRO A 217 -15.00 -24.06 15.80
CA PRO A 217 -14.74 -25.46 16.03
C PRO A 217 -13.24 -25.75 16.20
N GLN A 218 -12.89 -26.89 16.82
CA GLN A 218 -11.51 -27.20 17.19
C GLN A 218 -10.57 -27.20 15.98
N TRP A 219 -11.00 -27.73 14.83
CA TRP A 219 -10.19 -27.73 13.62
C TRP A 219 -9.82 -26.32 13.14
N LEU A 220 -10.71 -25.33 13.33
CA LEU A 220 -10.45 -23.94 12.97
C LEU A 220 -9.43 -23.31 13.92
N LYS A 221 -9.57 -23.56 15.22
CA LYS A 221 -8.57 -23.12 16.22
C LYS A 221 -7.19 -23.68 15.91
N ASP A 222 -7.11 -24.96 15.55
CA ASP A 222 -5.85 -25.62 15.24
C ASP A 222 -5.20 -24.99 14.00
N ARG A 223 -5.97 -24.67 12.96
CA ARG A 223 -5.49 -23.95 11.78
C ARG A 223 -5.00 -22.53 12.12
N MET A 224 -5.78 -21.78 12.92
CA MET A 224 -5.42 -20.43 13.35
C MET A 224 -4.13 -20.37 14.17
N LEU A 225 -3.76 -21.46 14.85
CA LEU A 225 -2.51 -21.58 15.61
C LEU A 225 -1.32 -22.02 14.74
N ALA A 226 -1.58 -22.82 13.71
CA ALA A 226 -0.53 -23.42 12.88
C ALA A 226 -0.15 -22.58 11.64
N GLU A 227 -1.07 -21.72 11.17
CA GLU A 227 -0.95 -20.98 9.93
C GLU A 227 -1.05 -19.46 10.18
N ASP A 228 -0.86 -18.64 9.13
CA ASP A 228 -1.18 -17.19 9.19
C ASP A 228 -2.69 -17.01 9.38
N PRO A 229 -3.17 -16.47 10.51
CA PRO A 229 -4.59 -16.32 10.78
C PRO A 229 -5.33 -15.53 9.69
N ASN A 230 -4.70 -14.51 9.12
CA ASN A 230 -5.33 -13.71 8.08
C ASN A 230 -5.52 -14.50 6.78
N ALA A 231 -4.58 -15.37 6.44
CA ALA A 231 -4.72 -16.26 5.30
C ALA A 231 -5.85 -17.27 5.52
N VAL A 232 -5.95 -17.85 6.72
CA VAL A 232 -7.02 -18.78 7.09
C VAL A 232 -8.40 -18.11 7.03
N ILE A 233 -8.54 -16.89 7.59
CA ILE A 233 -9.80 -16.14 7.55
C ILE A 233 -10.18 -15.82 6.09
N GLY A 234 -9.23 -15.39 5.28
CA GLY A 234 -9.45 -15.07 3.87
C GLY A 234 -9.94 -16.28 3.08
N GLU A 235 -9.20 -17.39 3.14
CA GLU A 235 -9.52 -18.65 2.43
C GLU A 235 -10.89 -19.20 2.84
N LEU A 236 -11.14 -19.35 4.15
CA LEU A 236 -12.38 -19.92 4.64
C LEU A 236 -13.57 -18.97 4.49
N GLY A 237 -13.31 -17.67 4.52
CA GLY A 237 -14.31 -16.64 4.26
C GLY A 237 -14.75 -16.62 2.79
N GLU A 238 -13.81 -16.74 1.84
CA GLU A 238 -14.12 -16.80 0.41
C GLU A 238 -14.75 -18.13 -0.03
N SER A 239 -14.31 -19.24 0.57
CA SER A 239 -14.86 -20.56 0.24
C SER A 239 -16.22 -20.86 0.91
N GLY A 240 -16.61 -20.07 1.90
CA GLY A 240 -17.81 -20.33 2.70
C GLY A 240 -17.70 -21.49 3.70
N ALA A 241 -16.51 -22.02 3.92
CA ALA A 241 -16.29 -23.19 4.77
C ALA A 241 -16.43 -22.91 6.28
N SER A 242 -16.41 -21.66 6.69
CA SER A 242 -16.61 -21.23 8.09
C SER A 242 -17.48 -19.97 8.13
N GLU A 243 -18.65 -20.07 8.77
CA GLU A 243 -19.56 -18.93 8.96
C GLU A 243 -18.86 -17.78 9.69
N LEU A 244 -18.05 -18.08 10.70
CA LEU A 244 -17.26 -17.11 11.44
C LEU A 244 -16.30 -16.35 10.53
N CYS A 245 -15.58 -17.06 9.65
CA CYS A 245 -14.66 -16.43 8.69
C CYS A 245 -15.41 -15.63 7.60
N VAL A 246 -16.55 -16.13 7.11
CA VAL A 246 -17.42 -15.42 6.14
C VAL A 246 -17.89 -14.11 6.72
N GLN A 247 -18.39 -14.11 7.95
CA GLN A 247 -18.87 -12.91 8.60
C GLN A 247 -17.74 -11.91 8.88
N ALA A 248 -16.61 -12.39 9.41
CA ALA A 248 -15.45 -11.55 9.68
C ALA A 248 -14.90 -10.89 8.40
N LEU A 249 -14.72 -11.66 7.33
CA LEU A 249 -14.24 -11.14 6.05
C LEU A 249 -15.25 -10.15 5.43
N SER A 250 -16.54 -10.42 5.53
CA SER A 250 -17.59 -9.52 5.03
C SER A 250 -17.61 -8.18 5.76
N MET A 251 -17.49 -8.19 7.08
CA MET A 251 -17.41 -6.94 7.88
C MET A 251 -16.13 -6.16 7.55
N PHE A 252 -15.00 -6.85 7.43
CA PHE A 252 -13.72 -6.25 7.05
C PHE A 252 -13.79 -5.56 5.69
N ILE A 253 -14.27 -6.25 4.64
CA ILE A 253 -14.37 -5.70 3.29
C ILE A 253 -15.39 -4.55 3.23
N SER A 254 -16.48 -4.63 3.97
CA SER A 254 -17.46 -3.54 4.09
C SER A 254 -16.83 -2.29 4.74
N ALA A 255 -16.09 -2.45 5.83
CA ALA A 255 -15.38 -1.35 6.47
C ALA A 255 -14.31 -0.76 5.54
N TYR A 256 -13.59 -1.60 4.81
CA TYR A 256 -12.57 -1.17 3.84
C TYR A 256 -13.17 -0.32 2.71
N GLY A 257 -14.29 -0.78 2.12
CA GLY A 257 -15.01 0.00 1.10
C GLY A 257 -15.52 1.33 1.64
N ALA A 258 -16.00 1.35 2.88
CA ALA A 258 -16.49 2.57 3.51
C ALA A 258 -15.38 3.61 3.72
N GLU A 259 -14.21 3.19 4.22
CA GLU A 259 -13.08 4.11 4.42
C GLU A 259 -12.50 4.59 3.09
N ALA A 260 -12.40 3.72 2.08
CA ALA A 260 -12.07 4.15 0.73
C ALA A 260 -13.04 5.23 0.21
N GLY A 261 -14.34 5.09 0.48
CA GLY A 261 -15.34 6.10 0.15
C GLY A 261 -15.21 7.38 0.99
N ASN A 262 -14.80 7.29 2.24
CA ASN A 262 -14.51 8.45 3.08
C ASN A 262 -13.31 9.24 2.54
N LEU A 263 -12.23 8.55 2.18
CA LEU A 263 -11.06 9.16 1.55
C LEU A 263 -11.46 9.83 0.22
N ALA A 264 -12.25 9.12 -0.62
CA ALA A 264 -12.73 9.64 -1.90
C ALA A 264 -13.50 10.96 -1.75
N LEU A 265 -14.34 11.09 -0.73
CA LEU A 265 -15.06 12.34 -0.43
C LEU A 265 -14.13 13.45 0.07
N LYS A 266 -13.18 13.13 0.97
CA LYS A 266 -12.25 14.10 1.55
C LYS A 266 -11.40 14.81 0.51
N ILE A 267 -11.01 14.09 -0.55
CA ILE A 267 -10.10 14.59 -1.58
C ILE A 267 -10.80 14.88 -2.92
N LEU A 268 -12.10 14.61 -3.02
CA LEU A 268 -12.88 14.68 -4.26
C LEU A 268 -12.17 13.93 -5.40
N SER A 269 -12.02 12.61 -5.25
CA SER A 269 -11.20 11.77 -6.14
C SER A 269 -11.85 11.51 -7.50
N ALA A 270 -12.10 12.57 -8.27
CA ALA A 270 -12.69 12.45 -9.60
C ALA A 270 -11.83 11.60 -10.56
N GLY A 271 -10.51 11.62 -10.40
CA GLY A 271 -9.58 10.76 -11.14
C GLY A 271 -9.57 9.29 -10.68
N GLY A 272 -10.31 8.95 -9.62
CA GLY A 272 -10.54 7.59 -9.13
C GLY A 272 -9.82 7.21 -7.85
N MET A 273 -10.17 6.03 -7.37
CA MET A 273 -9.57 5.41 -6.18
C MET A 273 -8.77 4.18 -6.56
N TYR A 274 -7.62 4.03 -5.95
CA TYR A 274 -6.79 2.83 -6.03
C TYR A 274 -6.79 2.11 -4.69
N VAL A 275 -7.01 0.80 -4.74
CA VAL A 275 -6.98 -0.09 -3.58
C VAL A 275 -5.73 -0.94 -3.69
N GLY A 276 -4.81 -0.80 -2.74
CA GLY A 276 -3.54 -1.49 -2.72
C GLY A 276 -3.34 -2.34 -1.47
N GLY A 277 -2.08 -2.69 -1.22
CA GLY A 277 -1.69 -3.51 -0.06
C GLY A 277 -1.86 -5.00 -0.28
N GLY A 278 -1.29 -5.78 0.63
CA GLY A 278 -1.16 -7.23 0.45
C GLY A 278 -2.40 -8.05 0.79
N ILE A 279 -3.49 -7.45 1.29
CA ILE A 279 -4.70 -8.19 1.68
C ILE A 279 -5.67 -8.30 0.51
N ALA A 280 -6.02 -7.19 -0.15
CA ALA A 280 -7.04 -7.16 -1.19
C ALA A 280 -6.78 -8.14 -2.36
N PRO A 281 -5.55 -8.31 -2.87
CA PRO A 281 -5.27 -9.30 -3.92
C PRO A 281 -5.47 -10.77 -3.48
N LYS A 282 -5.43 -11.04 -2.18
CA LYS A 282 -5.59 -12.41 -1.64
C LYS A 282 -7.07 -12.80 -1.44
N VAL A 283 -7.98 -11.83 -1.48
CA VAL A 283 -9.43 -12.03 -1.25
C VAL A 283 -10.25 -11.44 -2.41
N LEU A 284 -9.82 -11.73 -3.63
CA LEU A 284 -10.36 -11.12 -4.86
C LEU A 284 -11.85 -11.40 -5.07
N LYS A 285 -12.31 -12.60 -4.79
CA LYS A 285 -13.73 -12.96 -4.92
C LYS A 285 -14.59 -12.09 -4.03
N LYS A 286 -14.11 -11.87 -2.79
CA LYS A 286 -14.83 -11.02 -1.83
C LYS A 286 -14.76 -9.54 -2.20
N MET A 287 -13.67 -9.08 -2.79
CA MET A 287 -13.56 -7.72 -3.32
C MET A 287 -14.52 -7.46 -4.49
N GLN A 288 -14.83 -8.48 -5.28
CA GLN A 288 -15.66 -8.40 -6.48
C GLN A 288 -17.14 -8.74 -6.25
N ASP A 289 -17.54 -9.25 -5.09
CA ASP A 289 -18.92 -9.68 -4.79
C ASP A 289 -19.90 -8.52 -4.55
N GLY A 290 -19.45 -7.29 -4.66
CA GLY A 290 -20.21 -6.07 -4.44
C GLY A 290 -20.17 -5.52 -3.01
N THR A 291 -19.68 -6.27 -2.03
CA THR A 291 -19.60 -5.83 -0.61
C THR A 291 -18.77 -4.55 -0.47
N PHE A 292 -17.59 -4.49 -1.10
CA PHE A 292 -16.73 -3.32 -1.10
C PHE A 292 -17.40 -2.11 -1.75
N MET A 293 -17.89 -2.28 -2.98
CA MET A 293 -18.49 -1.18 -3.75
C MET A 293 -19.77 -0.65 -3.13
N LYS A 294 -20.61 -1.53 -2.57
CA LYS A 294 -21.81 -1.11 -1.83
C LYS A 294 -21.46 -0.18 -0.67
N ALA A 295 -20.43 -0.52 0.11
CA ALA A 295 -19.99 0.29 1.23
C ALA A 295 -19.27 1.58 0.78
N PHE A 296 -18.50 1.50 -0.31
CA PHE A 296 -17.85 2.66 -0.94
C PHE A 296 -18.86 3.72 -1.36
N THR A 297 -19.93 3.32 -2.03
CA THR A 297 -20.94 4.24 -2.57
C THR A 297 -22.02 4.63 -1.55
N ASP A 298 -22.12 3.97 -0.40
CA ASP A 298 -23.10 4.29 0.64
C ASP A 298 -22.73 5.59 1.37
N LYS A 299 -23.00 6.71 0.71
CA LYS A 299 -22.70 8.08 1.20
C LYS A 299 -23.94 9.00 1.14
N GLY A 300 -25.14 8.42 1.32
CA GLY A 300 -26.40 9.15 1.35
C GLY A 300 -26.58 10.00 0.09
N ARG A 301 -26.85 11.30 0.26
CA ARG A 301 -27.06 12.22 -0.88
C ARG A 301 -25.86 12.36 -1.83
N LEU A 302 -24.67 11.90 -1.46
CA LEU A 302 -23.48 11.94 -2.30
C LEU A 302 -23.16 10.60 -2.94
N SER A 303 -24.03 9.60 -2.80
CA SER A 303 -23.82 8.26 -3.40
C SER A 303 -23.63 8.33 -4.93
N ASP A 304 -24.42 9.15 -5.63
CA ASP A 304 -24.30 9.33 -7.08
C ASP A 304 -22.93 9.89 -7.51
N LEU A 305 -22.35 10.75 -6.68
CA LEU A 305 -21.00 11.26 -6.90
C LEU A 305 -19.96 10.12 -6.82
N LEU A 306 -20.08 9.26 -5.79
CA LEU A 306 -19.15 8.13 -5.60
C LEU A 306 -19.29 7.07 -6.69
N VAL A 307 -20.49 6.85 -7.22
CA VAL A 307 -20.74 5.95 -8.36
C VAL A 307 -19.97 6.39 -9.61
N GLN A 308 -19.75 7.69 -9.80
CA GLN A 308 -19.00 8.22 -10.92
C GLN A 308 -17.47 8.08 -10.78
N MET A 309 -16.97 7.80 -9.57
CA MET A 309 -15.53 7.67 -9.32
C MET A 309 -15.05 6.25 -9.68
N PRO A 310 -14.07 6.10 -10.59
CA PRO A 310 -13.49 4.80 -10.89
C PRO A 310 -12.81 4.19 -9.67
N VAL A 311 -12.96 2.89 -9.47
CA VAL A 311 -12.27 2.16 -8.39
C VAL A 311 -11.47 1.00 -8.96
N ARG A 312 -10.18 0.98 -8.68
CA ARG A 312 -9.21 0.03 -9.22
C ARG A 312 -8.44 -0.64 -8.10
N LEU A 313 -8.20 -1.94 -8.23
CA LEU A 313 -7.39 -2.72 -7.30
C LEU A 313 -6.04 -3.02 -7.94
N ILE A 314 -4.97 -2.70 -7.24
CA ILE A 314 -3.59 -2.97 -7.65
C ILE A 314 -3.29 -4.44 -7.36
N LEU A 315 -2.91 -5.19 -8.40
CA LEU A 315 -2.51 -6.60 -8.28
C LEU A 315 -0.99 -6.76 -8.14
N GLU A 316 -0.23 -5.76 -8.57
CA GLU A 316 1.25 -5.79 -8.53
C GLU A 316 1.75 -5.43 -7.12
N SER A 317 2.39 -6.39 -6.48
CA SER A 317 2.94 -6.22 -5.13
C SER A 317 4.19 -5.32 -5.08
N ARG A 318 4.84 -5.09 -6.21
CA ARG A 318 6.06 -4.27 -6.32
C ARG A 318 5.77 -2.80 -6.65
N ALA A 319 4.51 -2.36 -6.59
CA ALA A 319 4.14 -0.99 -6.96
C ALA A 319 4.96 0.06 -6.18
N ALA A 320 5.22 -0.13 -4.87
CA ALA A 320 6.07 0.77 -4.08
C ALA A 320 7.52 0.79 -4.59
N LEU A 321 8.06 -0.38 -4.93
CA LEU A 321 9.42 -0.51 -5.45
C LEU A 321 9.56 0.16 -6.83
N MET A 322 8.57 -0.05 -7.71
CA MET A 322 8.51 0.60 -9.03
C MET A 322 8.40 2.12 -8.89
N GLY A 323 7.60 2.59 -7.97
CA GLY A 323 7.44 4.02 -7.70
C GLY A 323 8.68 4.67 -7.09
N ALA A 324 9.40 3.98 -6.21
CA ALA A 324 10.69 4.44 -5.72
C ALA A 324 11.70 4.61 -6.87
N ALA A 325 11.73 3.64 -7.83
CA ALA A 325 12.57 3.75 -9.02
C ALA A 325 12.17 4.95 -9.90
N ALA A 326 10.88 5.12 -10.17
CA ALA A 326 10.37 6.22 -10.97
C ALA A 326 10.65 7.59 -10.33
N TYR A 327 10.48 7.69 -9.01
CA TYR A 327 10.82 8.89 -8.26
C TYR A 327 12.31 9.24 -8.36
N ALA A 328 13.20 8.26 -8.13
CA ALA A 328 14.64 8.48 -8.21
C ALA A 328 15.08 8.96 -9.59
N GLU A 329 14.54 8.35 -10.65
CA GLU A 329 14.85 8.73 -12.04
C GLU A 329 14.41 10.16 -12.33
N ALA A 330 13.16 10.52 -11.99
CA ALA A 330 12.61 11.84 -12.23
C ALA A 330 13.38 12.92 -11.46
N ARG A 331 13.70 12.69 -10.17
CA ARG A 331 14.41 13.65 -9.33
C ARG A 331 15.87 13.83 -9.75
N ALA A 332 16.55 12.75 -10.11
CA ALA A 332 17.93 12.85 -10.63
C ALA A 332 17.99 13.60 -11.96
N ALA A 333 17.00 13.42 -12.82
CA ALA A 333 16.89 14.16 -14.08
C ALA A 333 16.66 15.67 -13.84
N ASP A 334 15.77 16.03 -12.91
CA ASP A 334 15.50 17.43 -12.53
C ASP A 334 16.77 18.12 -12.01
N ILE A 335 17.53 17.45 -11.13
CA ILE A 335 18.77 17.98 -10.54
C ILE A 335 19.88 18.10 -11.59
N GLY A 336 20.00 17.09 -12.48
CA GLY A 336 21.02 17.05 -13.54
C GLY A 336 20.74 17.95 -14.76
N GLY A 337 19.63 18.67 -14.79
CA GLY A 337 19.24 19.54 -15.93
C GLY A 337 18.92 18.75 -17.21
N LEU A 338 18.66 17.44 -17.12
CA LEU A 338 18.36 16.53 -18.23
C LEU A 338 16.86 16.19 -18.24
N SER A 339 16.04 17.20 -18.58
CA SER A 339 14.58 17.05 -18.63
C SER A 339 14.13 16.43 -19.98
N GLU A 340 14.43 15.17 -20.24
CA GLU A 340 13.75 14.43 -21.33
C GLU A 340 12.43 13.76 -20.91
N ARG A 341 12.14 13.67 -19.62
CA ARG A 341 10.95 12.97 -19.09
C ARG A 341 9.81 13.88 -18.62
N ALA A 342 10.04 15.19 -18.47
CA ALA A 342 8.99 16.11 -18.04
C ALA A 342 7.80 16.20 -19.03
N GLU A 343 7.98 15.71 -20.25
CA GLU A 343 6.95 15.71 -21.31
C GLU A 343 6.27 14.36 -21.55
N SER A 344 6.75 13.26 -21.00
CA SER A 344 6.29 11.91 -21.38
C SER A 344 5.53 11.13 -20.30
N VAL A 345 5.27 11.67 -19.11
CA VAL A 345 4.31 11.10 -18.17
C VAL A 345 2.89 11.49 -18.60
N GLN A 346 2.56 11.20 -19.84
CA GLN A 346 1.19 11.18 -20.32
C GLN A 346 0.54 9.88 -19.86
N LEU A 347 -0.52 10.05 -19.10
CA LEU A 347 -1.70 9.20 -18.88
C LEU A 347 -1.60 7.80 -19.50
N ALA A 348 -1.62 6.76 -18.67
CA ALA A 348 -2.14 5.47 -19.13
C ALA A 348 -3.56 5.69 -19.67
N PRO A 349 -3.87 5.24 -20.90
CA PRO A 349 -5.17 5.49 -21.51
C PRO A 349 -6.30 4.90 -20.69
N SER A 350 -7.43 5.59 -20.75
CA SER A 350 -8.73 5.27 -20.17
C SER A 350 -9.23 3.86 -20.47
#